data_95b082f215a6cd3cf99cde7761e3e05a
#
_entry.id   95b082f215a6cd3cf99cde7761e3e05a
#
_cell.length_a   1.000
_cell.length_b   1.000
_cell.length_c   1.000
_cell.angle_alpha   90.00
_cell.angle_beta   90.00
_cell.angle_gamma   90.00
#
_symmetry.space_group_name_H-M   'P 1'
#
loop_
_entity.id
_entity.type
_entity.pdbx_description
1 polymer ?
#
loop_
_entity_poly.entity_id
_entity_poly.type
_entity_poly.pdbx_seq_one_letter_code
_entity_poly.pdbx_strand_id
1 'polypeptide(L)'
;MFKNLAFTLLAILAISCSDDVKPKPKGELRLDYPQPKYQLFNNNCAYTFEYSDFAQIVDAKKSCWYYLRYPKMKANVLITYFPVQNNTQEQIKEVEKMVYKHTIRASAIETKTFSYPNNKIYGNMYELKGETASNIQIFVTDSTRHFVTANLYFNTRPKPDSLAPAVNYIKKDLMKMIETFR
;
A
#
# COMPACT_ATOMS: atom_id res chain seq x y z
N MET A 1 -22.73 70.87 4.66
CA MET A 1 -21.88 70.00 5.50
C MET A 1 -22.37 68.55 5.61
N PHE A 2 -23.66 68.28 5.76
CA PHE A 2 -24.17 66.90 5.90
C PHE A 2 -24.00 65.99 4.68
N LYS A 3 -24.01 66.53 3.46
CA LYS A 3 -23.89 65.75 2.21
C LYS A 3 -22.49 65.07 2.06
N ASN A 4 -21.43 65.77 2.51
CA ASN A 4 -20.08 65.27 2.42
C ASN A 4 -19.77 64.23 3.51
N LEU A 5 -20.44 64.32 4.66
CA LEU A 5 -20.31 63.35 5.74
C LEU A 5 -20.93 61.99 5.39
N ALA A 6 -22.09 62.01 4.68
CA ALA A 6 -22.75 60.80 4.21
C ALA A 6 -21.95 60.08 3.13
N PHE A 7 -21.23 60.80 2.27
CA PHE A 7 -20.42 60.21 1.22
C PHE A 7 -19.11 59.53 1.78
N THR A 8 -18.54 60.15 2.82
CA THR A 8 -17.37 59.55 3.52
C THR A 8 -17.78 58.32 4.32
N LEU A 9 -18.94 58.27 4.93
CA LEU A 9 -19.45 57.12 5.66
C LEU A 9 -19.76 55.95 4.72
N LEU A 10 -20.26 56.19 3.51
CA LEU A 10 -20.55 55.20 2.51
C LEU A 10 -19.27 54.56 1.90
N ALA A 11 -18.17 55.37 1.81
CA ALA A 11 -16.89 54.90 1.28
C ALA A 11 -16.14 53.94 2.26
N ILE A 12 -16.40 54.10 3.57
CA ILE A 12 -15.77 53.25 4.61
C ILE A 12 -16.43 51.84 4.65
N LEU A 13 -17.66 51.72 4.25
CA LEU A 13 -18.38 50.42 4.20
C LEU A 13 -18.00 49.53 3.00
N ALA A 14 -17.26 50.09 2.03
CA ALA A 14 -16.83 49.34 0.84
C ALA A 14 -15.50 48.58 1.01
N ILE A 15 -14.82 48.75 2.16
CA ILE A 15 -13.58 48.01 2.48
C ILE A 15 -13.96 46.78 3.35
N SER A 16 -14.93 46.00 2.89
CA SER A 16 -15.12 44.66 3.41
C SER A 16 -14.07 43.78 2.75
N CYS A 17 -12.94 43.57 3.41
CA CYS A 17 -12.01 42.53 3.04
C CYS A 17 -12.76 41.20 2.99
N SER A 18 -12.95 40.63 1.80
CA SER A 18 -13.26 39.23 1.64
C SER A 18 -11.97 38.46 2.06
N ASP A 19 -11.95 37.98 3.28
CA ASP A 19 -10.98 36.92 3.62
C ASP A 19 -11.26 35.74 2.68
N ASP A 20 -10.38 35.54 1.71
CA ASP A 20 -10.32 34.34 0.91
C ASP A 20 -10.26 33.15 1.88
N VAL A 21 -11.39 32.47 2.01
CA VAL A 21 -11.48 31.23 2.82
C VAL A 21 -10.56 30.20 2.16
N LYS A 22 -9.28 30.23 2.53
CA LYS A 22 -8.34 29.16 2.13
C LYS A 22 -8.85 27.86 2.74
N PRO A 23 -9.16 26.83 1.94
CA PRO A 23 -9.53 25.52 2.48
C PRO A 23 -8.43 25.07 3.43
N LYS A 24 -8.78 24.79 4.68
CA LYS A 24 -7.82 24.20 5.63
C LYS A 24 -7.29 22.92 5.01
N PRO A 25 -5.96 22.69 5.00
CA PRO A 25 -5.44 21.40 4.56
C PRO A 25 -6.15 20.30 5.33
N LYS A 26 -6.60 19.26 4.63
CA LYS A 26 -7.22 18.08 5.27
C LYS A 26 -6.23 17.57 6.31
N GLY A 27 -6.64 17.57 7.58
CA GLY A 27 -5.82 17.03 8.66
C GLY A 27 -5.55 15.57 8.36
N GLU A 28 -4.28 15.20 8.19
CA GLU A 28 -3.89 13.80 8.15
C GLU A 28 -4.16 13.19 9.51
N LEU A 29 -4.84 12.04 9.53
CA LEU A 29 -5.03 11.29 10.76
C LEU A 29 -3.66 10.78 11.21
N ARG A 30 -3.06 11.41 12.21
CA ARG A 30 -1.80 10.97 12.79
C ARG A 30 -2.04 9.69 13.59
N LEU A 31 -1.88 8.56 12.95
CA LEU A 31 -1.87 7.25 13.58
C LEU A 31 -0.42 6.92 13.93
N ASP A 32 -0.08 6.99 15.20
CA ASP A 32 1.21 6.55 15.72
C ASP A 32 1.17 5.01 15.79
N TYR A 33 1.75 4.37 14.78
CA TYR A 33 1.97 2.93 14.81
C TYR A 33 3.29 2.62 15.55
N PRO A 34 3.28 1.69 16.50
CA PRO A 34 4.49 1.31 17.21
C PRO A 34 5.52 0.68 16.26
N GLN A 35 6.79 0.73 16.64
CA GLN A 35 7.85 0.06 15.88
C GLN A 35 7.62 -1.45 15.91
N PRO A 36 7.57 -2.13 14.76
CA PRO A 36 7.35 -3.57 14.71
C PRO A 36 8.60 -4.32 15.19
N LYS A 37 8.37 -5.42 15.88
CA LYS A 37 9.36 -6.49 16.02
C LYS A 37 9.08 -7.52 14.94
N TYR A 38 10.15 -8.13 14.42
CA TYR A 38 10.02 -9.10 13.35
C TYR A 38 10.29 -10.50 13.86
N GLN A 39 9.53 -11.46 13.35
CA GLN A 39 9.67 -12.88 13.67
C GLN A 39 9.75 -13.69 12.38
N LEU A 40 10.46 -14.80 12.43
CA LEU A 40 10.66 -15.66 11.27
C LEU A 40 9.40 -16.48 10.99
N PHE A 41 8.88 -16.38 9.78
CA PHE A 41 7.97 -17.37 9.22
C PHE A 41 8.80 -18.52 8.66
N ASN A 42 8.67 -19.67 9.29
CA ASN A 42 9.28 -20.92 8.84
C ASN A 42 8.23 -22.04 8.98
N ASN A 43 7.73 -22.50 7.85
CA ASN A 43 6.73 -23.54 7.75
C ASN A 43 7.21 -24.59 6.74
N ASN A 44 6.48 -25.70 6.58
CA ASN A 44 6.79 -26.76 5.60
C ASN A 44 6.61 -26.31 4.13
N CYS A 45 6.79 -25.00 3.85
CA CYS A 45 6.74 -24.41 2.52
C CYS A 45 8.15 -24.18 1.98
N ALA A 46 8.21 -24.02 0.66
CA ALA A 46 9.49 -23.84 -0.05
C ALA A 46 10.06 -22.41 0.11
N TYR A 47 9.57 -21.63 1.07
CA TYR A 47 10.00 -20.25 1.32
C TYR A 47 9.89 -19.90 2.80
N THR A 48 10.73 -18.95 3.22
CA THR A 48 10.74 -18.34 4.55
C THR A 48 10.88 -16.84 4.42
N PHE A 49 10.44 -16.09 5.43
CA PHE A 49 10.60 -14.63 5.50
C PHE A 49 10.38 -14.13 6.93
N GLU A 50 10.77 -12.91 7.21
CA GLU A 50 10.41 -12.26 8.47
C GLU A 50 9.14 -11.40 8.29
N TYR A 51 8.29 -11.40 9.30
CA TYR A 51 7.06 -10.62 9.35
C TYR A 51 6.86 -9.95 10.70
N SER A 52 6.07 -8.88 10.71
CA SER A 52 5.79 -8.08 11.89
C SER A 52 4.97 -8.84 12.95
N ASP A 53 5.29 -8.67 14.22
CA ASP A 53 4.52 -9.18 15.37
C ASP A 53 3.12 -8.56 15.48
N PHE A 54 2.84 -7.48 14.75
CA PHE A 54 1.48 -6.93 14.60
C PHE A 54 0.61 -7.71 13.61
N ALA A 55 1.21 -8.55 12.79
CA ALA A 55 0.49 -9.41 11.85
C ALA A 55 0.25 -10.79 12.46
N GLN A 56 -0.88 -11.37 12.12
CA GLN A 56 -1.25 -12.75 12.43
C GLN A 56 -1.22 -13.57 11.16
N ILE A 57 -0.49 -14.70 11.18
CA ILE A 57 -0.52 -15.64 10.07
C ILE A 57 -1.75 -16.53 10.17
N VAL A 58 -2.48 -16.65 9.07
CA VAL A 58 -3.65 -17.49 8.95
C VAL A 58 -3.58 -18.25 7.63
N ASP A 59 -3.83 -19.55 7.67
CA ASP A 59 -3.89 -20.38 6.48
C ASP A 59 -4.94 -19.88 5.49
N ALA A 60 -4.61 -19.92 4.22
CA ALA A 60 -5.54 -19.68 3.13
C ALA A 60 -6.06 -20.98 2.53
N LYS A 61 -6.82 -20.92 1.43
CA LYS A 61 -7.51 -22.08 0.86
C LYS A 61 -6.59 -23.15 0.28
N LYS A 62 -5.35 -22.82 -0.08
CA LYS A 62 -4.39 -23.73 -0.70
C LYS A 62 -3.15 -23.87 0.18
N SER A 63 -2.50 -25.02 0.10
CA SER A 63 -1.21 -25.25 0.77
C SER A 63 -0.20 -24.19 0.39
N CYS A 64 0.59 -23.71 1.36
CA CYS A 64 1.56 -22.64 1.22
C CYS A 64 1.00 -21.29 0.76
N TRP A 65 -0.30 -21.09 0.95
CA TRP A 65 -0.95 -19.79 0.81
C TRP A 65 -1.36 -19.28 2.19
N TYR A 66 -1.06 -18.01 2.50
CA TYR A 66 -1.29 -17.43 3.82
C TYR A 66 -1.86 -16.03 3.74
N TYR A 67 -2.59 -15.66 4.80
CA TYR A 67 -2.90 -14.26 5.07
C TYR A 67 -2.01 -13.75 6.20
N LEU A 68 -1.32 -12.63 5.99
CA LEU A 68 -0.83 -11.79 7.06
C LEU A 68 -1.95 -10.80 7.40
N ARG A 69 -2.64 -11.04 8.51
CA ARG A 69 -3.74 -10.19 8.97
C ARG A 69 -3.23 -9.14 9.93
N TYR A 70 -3.61 -7.89 9.69
CA TYR A 70 -3.38 -6.75 10.57
C TYR A 70 -4.72 -6.30 11.16
N PRO A 71 -5.23 -6.91 12.26
CA PRO A 71 -6.60 -6.69 12.74
C PRO A 71 -6.88 -5.24 13.10
N LYS A 72 -5.92 -4.56 13.75
CA LYS A 72 -6.03 -3.15 14.16
C LYS A 72 -6.12 -2.19 12.96
N MET A 73 -5.62 -2.58 11.80
CA MET A 73 -5.62 -1.78 10.57
C MET A 73 -6.72 -2.24 9.59
N LYS A 74 -7.48 -3.29 9.93
CA LYS A 74 -8.46 -3.92 9.04
C LYS A 74 -7.84 -4.29 7.69
N ALA A 75 -6.58 -4.72 7.69
CA ALA A 75 -5.81 -5.04 6.50
C ALA A 75 -5.41 -6.51 6.47
N ASN A 76 -5.30 -7.04 5.26
CA ASN A 76 -4.81 -8.38 4.99
C ASN A 76 -3.82 -8.34 3.83
N VAL A 77 -2.71 -9.06 3.97
CA VAL A 77 -1.81 -9.36 2.86
C VAL A 77 -2.01 -10.82 2.49
N LEU A 78 -2.52 -11.08 1.31
CA LEU A 78 -2.64 -12.44 0.77
C LEU A 78 -1.31 -12.82 0.13
N ILE A 79 -0.65 -13.84 0.67
CA ILE A 79 0.55 -14.47 0.12
C ILE A 79 0.12 -15.71 -0.63
N THR A 80 0.53 -15.84 -1.90
CA THR A 80 0.27 -17.03 -2.72
C THR A 80 1.56 -17.57 -3.31
N TYR A 81 1.69 -18.87 -3.33
CA TYR A 81 2.85 -19.59 -3.85
C TYR A 81 2.47 -20.38 -5.12
N PHE A 82 3.34 -20.31 -6.09
CA PHE A 82 3.27 -21.07 -7.33
C PHE A 82 4.65 -21.67 -7.66
N PRO A 83 4.72 -22.97 -7.97
CA PRO A 83 5.94 -23.54 -8.51
C PRO A 83 6.21 -22.99 -9.91
N VAL A 84 7.46 -22.76 -10.23
CA VAL A 84 7.91 -22.39 -11.57
C VAL A 84 8.18 -23.67 -12.36
N GLN A 85 7.61 -23.77 -13.56
CA GLN A 85 7.77 -24.88 -14.51
C GLN A 85 8.15 -24.31 -15.90
N ASN A 86 9.28 -23.59 -15.97
CA ASN A 86 9.73 -22.86 -17.16
C ASN A 86 8.76 -21.77 -17.63
N ASN A 87 7.86 -21.31 -16.75
CA ASN A 87 6.75 -20.40 -17.06
C ASN A 87 6.83 -19.08 -16.27
N THR A 88 8.02 -18.69 -15.81
CA THR A 88 8.23 -17.45 -15.02
C THR A 88 7.67 -16.22 -15.74
N GLN A 89 7.89 -16.11 -17.05
CA GLN A 89 7.44 -14.97 -17.84
C GLN A 89 5.91 -14.90 -17.94
N GLU A 90 5.23 -16.04 -18.04
CA GLU A 90 3.78 -16.10 -18.02
C GLU A 90 3.22 -15.69 -16.65
N GLN A 91 3.86 -16.15 -15.55
CA GLN A 91 3.47 -15.78 -14.19
C GLN A 91 3.64 -14.28 -13.94
N ILE A 92 4.73 -13.68 -14.41
CA ILE A 92 4.96 -12.22 -14.36
C ILE A 92 3.86 -11.48 -15.14
N LYS A 93 3.58 -11.89 -16.38
CA LYS A 93 2.52 -11.29 -17.21
C LYS A 93 1.14 -11.37 -16.56
N GLU A 94 0.82 -12.46 -15.87
CA GLU A 94 -0.46 -12.57 -15.15
C GLU A 94 -0.53 -11.62 -13.95
N VAL A 95 0.57 -11.43 -13.20
CA VAL A 95 0.63 -10.42 -12.14
C VAL A 95 0.46 -9.01 -12.71
N GLU A 96 1.19 -8.66 -13.76
CA GLU A 96 1.08 -7.36 -14.42
C GLU A 96 -0.34 -7.11 -14.94
N LYS A 97 -0.95 -8.10 -15.57
CA LYS A 97 -2.34 -8.03 -16.01
C LYS A 97 -3.31 -7.77 -14.86
N MET A 98 -3.09 -8.39 -13.69
CA MET A 98 -3.89 -8.10 -12.49
C MET A 98 -3.66 -6.67 -11.98
N VAL A 99 -2.41 -6.21 -11.94
CA VAL A 99 -2.06 -4.83 -11.56
C VAL A 99 -2.78 -3.83 -12.47
N TYR A 100 -2.66 -4.01 -13.79
CA TYR A 100 -3.23 -3.07 -14.76
C TYR A 100 -4.76 -3.12 -14.87
N LYS A 101 -5.43 -4.17 -14.39
CA LYS A 101 -6.88 -4.15 -14.23
C LYS A 101 -7.37 -3.07 -13.23
N HIS A 102 -6.50 -2.61 -12.34
CA HIS A 102 -6.82 -1.55 -11.39
C HIS A 102 -6.67 -0.14 -11.96
N THR A 103 -6.16 0.03 -13.19
CA THR A 103 -5.95 1.36 -13.81
C THR A 103 -7.21 2.20 -13.90
N ILE A 104 -8.39 1.57 -13.99
CA ILE A 104 -9.69 2.27 -14.03
C ILE A 104 -9.92 3.11 -12.77
N ARG A 105 -9.38 2.70 -11.62
CA ARG A 105 -9.58 3.35 -10.31
C ARG A 105 -8.28 3.88 -9.70
N ALA A 106 -7.14 3.50 -10.25
CA ALA A 106 -5.84 4.00 -9.82
C ALA A 106 -5.58 5.38 -10.42
N SER A 107 -5.18 6.33 -9.58
CA SER A 107 -4.67 7.64 -10.03
C SER A 107 -3.22 7.57 -10.50
N ALA A 108 -2.45 6.62 -9.96
CA ALA A 108 -1.09 6.31 -10.37
C ALA A 108 -0.74 4.86 -9.98
N ILE A 109 0.19 4.26 -10.72
CA ILE A 109 0.82 2.99 -10.41
C ILE A 109 2.32 3.22 -10.43
N GLU A 110 2.97 3.08 -9.28
CA GLU A 110 4.42 3.19 -9.14
C GLU A 110 5.00 1.79 -9.06
N THR A 111 6.03 1.52 -9.85
CA THR A 111 6.73 0.24 -9.87
C THR A 111 8.12 0.40 -9.26
N LYS A 112 8.45 -0.45 -8.31
CA LYS A 112 9.79 -0.58 -7.74
C LYS A 112 10.31 -1.98 -8.00
N THR A 113 11.33 -2.09 -8.86
CA THR A 113 12.05 -3.33 -9.09
C THR A 113 13.09 -3.54 -8.00
N PHE A 114 13.24 -4.77 -7.53
CA PHE A 114 14.28 -5.16 -6.60
C PHE A 114 15.01 -6.40 -7.09
N SER A 115 16.30 -6.47 -6.73
CA SER A 115 17.18 -7.58 -7.07
C SER A 115 18.16 -7.80 -5.92
N TYR A 116 18.16 -9.00 -5.36
CA TYR A 116 19.10 -9.47 -4.34
C TYR A 116 19.82 -10.72 -4.86
N PRO A 117 20.85 -10.56 -5.72
CA PRO A 117 21.50 -11.69 -6.42
C PRO A 117 22.09 -12.71 -5.48
N ASN A 118 22.64 -12.29 -4.34
CA ASN A 118 23.22 -13.19 -3.33
C ASN A 118 22.20 -14.18 -2.76
N ASN A 119 20.91 -13.79 -2.74
CA ASN A 119 19.80 -14.60 -2.28
C ASN A 119 19.01 -15.22 -3.43
N LYS A 120 19.37 -14.91 -4.68
CA LYS A 120 18.61 -15.26 -5.89
C LYS A 120 17.15 -14.76 -5.82
N ILE A 121 16.94 -13.54 -5.33
CA ILE A 121 15.62 -12.93 -5.16
C ILE A 121 15.46 -11.78 -6.13
N TYR A 122 14.42 -11.86 -6.95
CA TYR A 122 14.05 -10.86 -7.96
C TYR A 122 12.56 -10.58 -7.89
N GLY A 123 12.16 -9.37 -8.22
CA GLY A 123 10.73 -9.06 -8.24
C GLY A 123 10.40 -7.60 -8.43
N ASN A 124 9.10 -7.33 -8.43
CA ASN A 124 8.54 -5.99 -8.49
C ASN A 124 7.55 -5.77 -7.36
N MET A 125 7.55 -4.56 -6.83
CA MET A 125 6.49 -4.02 -6.01
C MET A 125 5.75 -2.95 -6.80
N TYR A 126 4.44 -3.10 -6.91
CA TYR A 126 3.52 -2.14 -7.52
C TYR A 126 2.74 -1.45 -6.41
N GLU A 127 2.86 -0.13 -6.33
CA GLU A 127 2.08 0.69 -5.42
C GLU A 127 0.98 1.40 -6.21
N LEU A 128 -0.28 1.08 -5.90
CA LEU A 128 -1.44 1.59 -6.59
C LEU A 128 -2.09 2.70 -5.74
N LYS A 129 -2.03 3.92 -6.24
CA LYS A 129 -2.65 5.11 -5.62
C LYS A 129 -4.08 5.29 -6.12
N GLY A 130 -4.93 5.89 -5.30
CA GLY A 130 -6.33 6.12 -5.64
C GLY A 130 -7.28 5.12 -4.97
N GLU A 131 -8.51 5.05 -5.46
CA GLU A 131 -9.59 4.21 -4.88
C GLU A 131 -9.48 2.75 -5.34
N THR A 132 -8.31 2.14 -5.16
CA THR A 132 -8.04 0.76 -5.57
C THR A 132 -8.38 -0.24 -4.48
N ALA A 133 -8.80 -1.44 -4.87
CA ALA A 133 -9.08 -2.54 -3.95
C ALA A 133 -7.80 -3.10 -3.32
N SER A 134 -6.67 -3.02 -4.01
CA SER A 134 -5.35 -3.43 -3.55
C SER A 134 -4.36 -2.30 -3.73
N ASN A 135 -3.76 -1.83 -2.64
CA ASN A 135 -2.84 -0.70 -2.66
C ASN A 135 -1.39 -1.11 -2.94
N ILE A 136 -1.01 -2.34 -2.61
CA ILE A 136 0.33 -2.88 -2.88
C ILE A 136 0.17 -4.28 -3.45
N GLN A 137 0.85 -4.55 -4.54
CA GLN A 137 0.99 -5.88 -5.14
C GLN A 137 2.47 -6.17 -5.38
N ILE A 138 2.90 -7.37 -5.02
CA ILE A 138 4.31 -7.77 -5.09
C ILE A 138 4.37 -9.14 -5.74
N PHE A 139 5.40 -9.39 -6.53
CA PHE A 139 5.86 -10.74 -6.77
C PHE A 139 7.35 -10.86 -6.40
N VAL A 140 7.71 -12.05 -5.95
CA VAL A 140 9.07 -12.46 -5.60
C VAL A 140 9.35 -13.80 -6.27
N THR A 141 10.49 -13.96 -6.92
CA THR A 141 10.87 -15.20 -7.59
C THR A 141 12.38 -15.43 -7.53
N ASP A 142 12.79 -16.70 -7.53
CA ASP A 142 14.16 -17.12 -7.80
C ASP A 142 14.41 -17.35 -9.31
N SER A 143 13.42 -17.05 -10.15
CA SER A 143 13.39 -17.22 -11.61
C SER A 143 13.42 -18.67 -12.10
N THR A 144 13.58 -19.64 -11.22
CA THR A 144 13.78 -21.06 -11.62
C THR A 144 12.80 -22.04 -11.01
N ARG A 145 12.43 -21.89 -9.73
CA ARG A 145 11.61 -22.87 -9.00
C ARG A 145 10.42 -22.26 -8.27
N HIS A 146 10.57 -21.04 -7.76
CA HIS A 146 9.64 -20.47 -6.81
C HIS A 146 9.13 -19.11 -7.29
N PHE A 147 7.82 -18.94 -7.22
CA PHE A 147 7.14 -17.69 -7.50
C PHE A 147 6.11 -17.42 -6.40
N VAL A 148 6.23 -16.28 -5.73
CA VAL A 148 5.35 -15.87 -4.64
C VAL A 148 4.76 -14.52 -4.96
N THR A 149 3.47 -14.34 -4.69
CA THR A 149 2.86 -13.01 -4.72
C THR A 149 2.41 -12.59 -3.33
N ALA A 150 2.40 -11.28 -3.07
CA ALA A 150 1.85 -10.70 -1.85
C ALA A 150 1.00 -9.47 -2.22
N ASN A 151 -0.28 -9.50 -1.85
CA ASN A 151 -1.24 -8.49 -2.24
C ASN A 151 -1.94 -7.91 -1.00
N LEU A 152 -1.82 -6.58 -0.80
CA LEU A 152 -2.43 -5.87 0.33
C LEU A 152 -3.86 -5.46 0.01
N TYR A 153 -4.79 -5.84 0.88
CA TYR A 153 -6.20 -5.48 0.83
C TYR A 153 -6.67 -4.90 2.17
N PHE A 154 -7.61 -3.95 2.11
CA PHE A 154 -8.28 -3.43 3.30
C PHE A 154 -9.74 -3.87 3.33
N ASN A 155 -10.22 -4.29 4.50
CA ASN A 155 -11.63 -4.66 4.74
C ASN A 155 -12.47 -3.39 5.02
N THR A 156 -12.33 -2.38 4.16
CA THR A 156 -13.05 -1.11 4.26
C THR A 156 -13.16 -0.48 2.88
N ARG A 157 -14.02 0.53 2.73
CA ARG A 157 -14.08 1.30 1.49
C ARG A 157 -12.75 1.98 1.21
N PRO A 158 -12.25 1.91 -0.04
CA PRO A 158 -10.99 2.56 -0.40
C PRO A 158 -11.13 4.08 -0.31
N LYS A 159 -10.58 4.66 0.76
CA LYS A 159 -10.42 6.10 0.96
C LYS A 159 -8.93 6.38 1.02
N PRO A 160 -8.29 6.82 -0.08
CA PRO A 160 -6.82 6.91 -0.18
C PRO A 160 -6.18 7.68 0.96
N ASP A 161 -6.68 8.88 1.27
CA ASP A 161 -6.13 9.74 2.33
C ASP A 161 -6.17 9.07 3.71
N SER A 162 -7.28 8.36 4.01
CA SER A 162 -7.45 7.69 5.30
C SER A 162 -6.65 6.41 5.42
N LEU A 163 -6.37 5.74 4.30
CA LEU A 163 -5.62 4.48 4.28
C LEU A 163 -4.11 4.70 4.18
N ALA A 164 -3.66 5.85 3.69
CA ALA A 164 -2.25 6.13 3.44
C ALA A 164 -1.32 5.83 4.64
N PRO A 165 -1.65 6.19 5.90
CA PRO A 165 -0.81 5.85 7.04
C PRO A 165 -0.64 4.34 7.24
N ALA A 166 -1.74 3.56 7.11
CA ALA A 166 -1.71 2.10 7.23
C ALA A 166 -0.97 1.44 6.06
N VAL A 167 -1.19 1.93 4.83
CA VAL A 167 -0.44 1.48 3.63
C VAL A 167 1.05 1.68 3.83
N ASN A 168 1.47 2.88 4.26
CA ASN A 168 2.88 3.21 4.48
C ASN A 168 3.51 2.38 5.59
N TYR A 169 2.75 2.06 6.64
CA TYR A 169 3.23 1.19 7.71
C TYR A 169 3.44 -0.24 7.20
N ILE A 170 2.40 -0.85 6.60
CA ILE A 170 2.47 -2.23 6.08
C ILE A 170 3.50 -2.34 4.95
N LYS A 171 3.69 -1.29 4.14
CA LYS A 171 4.73 -1.25 3.10
C LYS A 171 6.14 -1.49 3.69
N LYS A 172 6.44 -0.94 4.86
CA LYS A 172 7.74 -1.18 5.53
C LYS A 172 7.88 -2.64 5.94
N ASP A 173 6.81 -3.25 6.47
CA ASP A 173 6.79 -4.67 6.82
C ASP A 173 6.96 -5.56 5.58
N LEU A 174 6.32 -5.21 4.45
CA LEU A 174 6.48 -5.92 3.19
C LEU A 174 7.90 -5.77 2.61
N MET A 175 8.53 -4.62 2.76
CA MET A 175 9.94 -4.45 2.37
C MET A 175 10.84 -5.35 3.22
N LYS A 176 10.62 -5.42 4.53
CA LYS A 176 11.37 -6.33 5.41
C LYS A 176 11.16 -7.79 5.00
N MET A 177 9.93 -8.17 4.68
CA MET A 177 9.61 -9.49 4.15
C MET A 177 10.44 -9.82 2.90
N ILE A 178 10.51 -8.90 1.92
CA ILE A 178 11.28 -9.09 0.68
C ILE A 178 12.78 -9.24 0.98
N GLU A 179 13.35 -8.41 1.84
CA GLU A 179 14.78 -8.42 2.19
C GLU A 179 15.20 -9.73 2.87
N THR A 180 14.29 -10.33 3.63
CA THR A 180 14.54 -11.58 4.39
C THR A 180 14.02 -12.83 3.70
N PHE A 181 13.42 -12.69 2.53
CA PHE A 181 12.90 -13.81 1.77
C PHE A 181 13.99 -14.82 1.39
N ARG A 182 13.69 -16.12 1.60
CA ARG A 182 14.58 -17.24 1.25
C ARG A 182 13.76 -18.36 0.64
#